data_8883ba5d5487787886bd486eb112fcb8
#
_entry.id   8883ba5d5487787886bd486eb112fcb8
#
_cell.length_a   1.000
_cell.length_b   1.000
_cell.length_c   1.000
_cell.angle_alpha   90.00
_cell.angle_beta   90.00
_cell.angle_gamma   90.00
#
_symmetry.space_group_name_H-M   'P 1'
#
loop_
_entity.id
_entity.type
_entity.pdbx_description
1 polymer ?
#
loop_
_entity_poly.entity_id
_entity_poly.type
_entity_poly.pdbx_seq_one_letter_code
_entity_poly.pdbx_strand_id
1 'polypeptide(L)'
;MLHSERRTAPKSVNRFSTQRFVRALFGGALLFVTVTATTTAQSSTATKKTTTAKKKLANTGKITAKAPPKNVVKITTGSLGPSSGEHHMAYRNEGSSYDSLWPPKMPAQLPNAILPNKRIVAFYGNPLSKRMGILGEFEPDEMLAKLDTEVAAWNKLDPAHPVQPALHLIAVVAQGAPGRDGKYRLRMDSSTIEKVYGWARRKNALLFVDVQVGHSTLQAELPWLQRFLMRPDVHLGIDPEFSMKDGTKPGKKIGTYDAADINYAVRFLGDLVDKYKLPPKILVVHRFTRKGVTNVPQIKLDPRVQIVMDMDGFGPPWLKRDSYYAYVKKEPVQFAGWKQFSKLRNDNPPTSRSDILRLWPVPLYIQVQ
;
A
#
# COMPACT_ATOMS: atom_id res chain seq x y z
N MET A 1 21.87 8.26 -62.87
CA MET A 1 21.35 7.01 -62.35
C MET A 1 21.39 7.09 -60.81
N LEU A 2 20.27 7.42 -60.21
CA LEU A 2 20.12 7.60 -58.76
C LEU A 2 19.37 6.38 -58.20
N HIS A 3 20.04 5.55 -57.39
CA HIS A 3 19.38 4.47 -56.66
C HIS A 3 18.89 5.01 -55.33
N SER A 4 17.58 5.00 -55.19
CA SER A 4 16.88 5.29 -53.92
C SER A 4 16.76 4.00 -53.11
N GLU A 5 17.52 3.91 -52.02
CA GLU A 5 17.32 2.88 -51.00
C GLU A 5 16.08 3.23 -50.10
N ARG A 6 15.09 2.40 -50.17
CA ARG A 6 13.93 2.43 -49.24
C ARG A 6 14.36 1.79 -47.90
N ARG A 7 14.48 2.58 -46.85
CA ARG A 7 14.59 2.08 -45.48
C ARG A 7 13.23 1.58 -45.03
N THR A 8 13.13 0.30 -44.77
CA THR A 8 11.96 -0.33 -44.13
C THR A 8 11.97 -0.02 -42.64
N ALA A 9 10.87 0.56 -42.13
CA ALA A 9 10.65 0.81 -40.74
C ALA A 9 10.46 -0.51 -39.96
N PRO A 10 10.92 -0.61 -38.70
CA PRO A 10 10.72 -1.81 -37.90
C PRO A 10 9.26 -1.94 -37.48
N LYS A 11 8.74 -3.16 -37.59
CA LYS A 11 7.38 -3.56 -37.21
C LYS A 11 7.12 -3.23 -35.73
N SER A 12 5.99 -2.57 -35.49
CA SER A 12 5.45 -2.26 -34.18
C SER A 12 5.27 -3.52 -33.33
N VAL A 13 5.97 -3.56 -32.19
CA VAL A 13 5.73 -4.55 -31.14
C VAL A 13 4.35 -4.31 -30.55
N ASN A 14 3.51 -5.32 -30.60
CA ASN A 14 2.15 -5.36 -30.06
C ASN A 14 2.14 -4.85 -28.62
N ARG A 15 1.52 -3.69 -28.42
CA ARG A 15 1.12 -3.21 -27.09
C ARG A 15 0.03 -4.13 -26.56
N PHE A 16 0.38 -5.15 -25.83
CA PHE A 16 -0.57 -5.86 -24.99
C PHE A 16 -1.15 -4.86 -23.99
N SER A 17 -2.44 -4.56 -24.18
CA SER A 17 -3.18 -3.59 -23.40
C SER A 17 -3.27 -4.06 -21.94
N THR A 18 -2.56 -3.41 -21.06
CA THR A 18 -2.67 -3.51 -19.59
C THR A 18 -4.12 -3.36 -19.08
N GLN A 19 -4.99 -2.75 -19.88
CA GLN A 19 -6.41 -2.55 -19.53
C GLN A 19 -7.24 -3.83 -19.47
N ARG A 20 -6.89 -4.89 -20.22
CA ARG A 20 -7.64 -6.16 -20.16
C ARG A 20 -7.31 -6.97 -18.91
N PHE A 21 -6.06 -6.88 -18.42
CA PHE A 21 -5.65 -7.55 -17.17
C PHE A 21 -6.28 -6.91 -15.93
N VAL A 22 -6.39 -5.59 -15.91
CA VAL A 22 -7.02 -4.83 -14.81
C VAL A 22 -8.50 -5.20 -14.63
N ARG A 23 -9.25 -5.46 -15.71
CA ARG A 23 -10.68 -5.83 -15.62
C ARG A 23 -10.92 -7.20 -14.98
N ALA A 24 -10.03 -8.15 -15.16
CA ALA A 24 -10.15 -9.49 -14.56
C ALA A 24 -9.79 -9.50 -13.05
N LEU A 25 -8.97 -8.56 -12.59
CA LEU A 25 -8.48 -8.49 -11.21
C LEU A 25 -9.41 -7.73 -10.26
N PHE A 26 -10.24 -6.80 -10.77
CA PHE A 26 -11.21 -6.05 -9.95
C PHE A 26 -12.37 -6.91 -9.41
N GLY A 27 -12.60 -8.11 -9.92
CA GLY A 27 -13.67 -9.00 -9.45
C GLY A 27 -13.47 -9.59 -8.05
N GLY A 28 -12.29 -9.48 -7.44
CA GLY A 28 -11.97 -10.20 -6.22
C GLY A 28 -11.42 -9.42 -5.02
N ALA A 29 -11.02 -8.17 -5.15
CA ALA A 29 -10.23 -7.48 -4.12
C ALA A 29 -10.87 -6.25 -3.46
N LEU A 30 -11.92 -5.66 -4.03
CA LEU A 30 -12.62 -4.52 -3.41
C LEU A 30 -13.85 -4.97 -2.65
N LEU A 31 -13.66 -5.41 -1.40
CA LEU A 31 -14.75 -5.60 -0.46
C LEU A 31 -14.94 -4.31 0.35
N PHE A 32 -15.95 -3.54 -0.06
CA PHE A 32 -16.43 -2.40 0.70
C PHE A 32 -17.01 -2.88 2.05
N VAL A 33 -16.44 -2.39 3.14
CA VAL A 33 -17.04 -2.58 4.46
C VAL A 33 -18.12 -1.53 4.63
N THR A 34 -19.38 -1.93 4.56
CA THR A 34 -20.48 -1.12 5.09
C THR A 34 -20.45 -1.23 6.61
N VAL A 35 -19.87 -0.24 7.27
CA VAL A 35 -20.02 -0.09 8.71
C VAL A 35 -21.39 0.56 8.94
N THR A 36 -22.38 -0.24 9.27
CA THR A 36 -23.65 0.27 9.82
C THR A 36 -23.38 0.72 11.25
N ALA A 37 -23.36 2.02 11.48
CA ALA A 37 -23.39 2.58 12.82
C ALA A 37 -24.78 2.32 13.43
N THR A 38 -24.89 1.30 14.27
CA THR A 38 -26.08 1.08 15.08
C THR A 38 -26.04 2.07 16.24
N THR A 39 -26.82 3.12 16.16
CA THR A 39 -27.14 3.99 17.28
C THR A 39 -28.07 3.23 18.19
N THR A 40 -27.60 2.73 19.34
CA THR A 40 -28.42 2.22 20.42
C THR A 40 -29.06 3.41 21.12
N ALA A 41 -30.32 3.64 20.83
CA ALA A 41 -31.19 4.42 21.72
C ALA A 41 -31.62 3.51 22.86
N GLN A 42 -31.21 3.83 24.08
CA GLN A 42 -31.78 3.24 25.31
C GLN A 42 -33.22 3.72 25.50
N SER A 43 -34.13 2.79 25.49
CA SER A 43 -35.46 2.99 26.08
C SER A 43 -35.71 1.83 27.04
N SER A 44 -35.95 2.21 28.27
CA SER A 44 -36.31 1.33 29.41
C SER A 44 -37.74 0.83 29.30
N THR A 45 -37.93 -0.35 29.88
CA THR A 45 -39.07 -0.91 30.63
C THR A 45 -39.81 -2.12 30.04
N ALA A 46 -39.88 -3.05 30.94
CA ALA A 46 -40.98 -3.98 31.25
C ALA A 46 -40.87 -5.44 30.77
N THR A 47 -40.68 -6.21 31.78
CA THR A 47 -40.82 -7.65 31.99
C THR A 47 -42.14 -8.24 31.45
N LYS A 48 -42.04 -9.41 30.76
CA LYS A 48 -43.03 -10.50 30.95
C LYS A 48 -42.43 -11.87 30.57
N LYS A 49 -42.53 -12.79 31.53
CA LYS A 49 -42.28 -14.23 31.42
C LYS A 49 -43.32 -14.90 30.53
N THR A 50 -42.94 -15.90 29.73
CA THR A 50 -43.67 -17.17 29.57
C THR A 50 -42.84 -18.19 28.79
N THR A 51 -42.47 -19.25 29.49
CA THR A 51 -42.58 -20.72 29.32
C THR A 51 -42.45 -21.37 27.92
N THR A 52 -41.45 -22.20 27.84
CA THR A 52 -41.30 -23.60 27.38
C THR A 52 -42.13 -24.13 26.20
N ALA A 53 -41.41 -24.65 25.16
CA ALA A 53 -41.73 -25.96 24.58
C ALA A 53 -40.52 -26.57 23.86
N LYS A 54 -40.05 -27.70 24.39
CA LYS A 54 -39.14 -28.64 23.74
C LYS A 54 -39.88 -29.34 22.59
N LYS A 55 -39.24 -29.42 21.40
CA LYS A 55 -39.55 -30.46 20.42
C LYS A 55 -38.27 -31.06 19.82
N LYS A 56 -38.03 -32.28 20.21
CA LYS A 56 -37.02 -33.24 19.74
C LYS A 56 -37.51 -33.81 18.41
N LEU A 57 -36.69 -33.78 17.36
CA LEU A 57 -36.80 -34.78 16.29
C LEU A 57 -35.41 -35.09 15.78
N ALA A 58 -35.02 -36.33 15.98
CA ALA A 58 -33.87 -36.97 15.36
C ALA A 58 -34.24 -37.36 13.93
N ASN A 59 -33.31 -37.20 13.00
CA ASN A 59 -33.24 -38.10 11.87
C ASN A 59 -31.78 -38.22 11.36
N THR A 60 -31.29 -39.43 11.50
CA THR A 60 -29.98 -39.89 11.07
C THR A 60 -30.05 -40.22 9.57
N GLY A 61 -29.34 -39.45 8.75
CA GLY A 61 -29.05 -39.77 7.36
C GLY A 61 -27.54 -39.85 7.15
N LYS A 62 -26.99 -41.09 7.11
CA LYS A 62 -25.63 -41.39 6.66
C LYS A 62 -25.48 -40.95 5.21
N ILE A 63 -24.71 -39.90 4.96
CA ILE A 63 -24.20 -39.60 3.61
C ILE A 63 -22.77 -40.13 3.54
N THR A 64 -22.63 -41.25 2.78
CA THR A 64 -21.34 -41.80 2.41
C THR A 64 -20.63 -40.84 1.45
N ALA A 65 -19.54 -40.26 1.89
CA ALA A 65 -18.68 -39.46 1.04
C ALA A 65 -17.97 -40.36 0.03
N LYS A 66 -18.29 -40.15 -1.25
CA LYS A 66 -17.61 -40.77 -2.39
C LYS A 66 -16.27 -40.09 -2.58
N ALA A 67 -15.18 -40.83 -2.51
CA ALA A 67 -13.84 -40.31 -2.74
C ALA A 67 -13.71 -39.67 -4.13
N PRO A 68 -12.95 -38.54 -4.27
CA PRO A 68 -12.70 -37.96 -5.58
C PRO A 68 -11.79 -38.82 -6.43
N PRO A 69 -11.94 -38.80 -7.76
CA PRO A 69 -11.12 -39.60 -8.65
C PRO A 69 -9.66 -39.13 -8.60
N LYS A 70 -8.74 -40.06 -8.48
CA LYS A 70 -7.30 -39.84 -8.60
C LYS A 70 -6.93 -39.60 -10.08
N ASN A 71 -7.10 -38.39 -10.56
CA ASN A 71 -6.38 -37.97 -11.75
C ASN A 71 -5.14 -37.21 -11.30
N VAL A 72 -4.07 -37.98 -11.11
CA VAL A 72 -2.71 -37.45 -11.05
C VAL A 72 -2.38 -36.93 -12.45
N VAL A 73 -2.58 -35.66 -12.72
CA VAL A 73 -1.96 -34.99 -13.86
C VAL A 73 -0.47 -34.99 -13.55
N LYS A 74 0.30 -35.84 -14.24
CA LYS A 74 1.74 -35.69 -14.33
C LYS A 74 1.99 -34.30 -14.97
N ILE A 75 2.33 -33.33 -14.15
CA ILE A 75 2.92 -32.09 -14.63
C ILE A 75 4.31 -32.52 -15.12
N THR A 76 4.42 -32.76 -16.43
CA THR A 76 5.71 -32.71 -17.09
C THR A 76 6.31 -31.35 -16.78
N THR A 77 7.48 -31.34 -16.19
CA THR A 77 8.32 -30.16 -16.00
C THR A 77 8.66 -29.59 -17.38
N GLY A 78 7.71 -28.87 -17.95
CA GLY A 78 7.98 -27.94 -19.03
C GLY A 78 8.94 -26.91 -18.47
N SER A 79 10.00 -26.66 -19.22
CA SER A 79 11.06 -25.70 -19.00
C SER A 79 10.57 -24.54 -18.13
N LEU A 80 11.02 -24.50 -16.87
CA LEU A 80 10.97 -23.30 -16.05
C LEU A 80 11.66 -22.23 -16.89
N GLY A 81 10.97 -21.13 -17.14
CA GLY A 81 11.61 -19.94 -17.71
C GLY A 81 12.87 -19.61 -16.93
N PRO A 82 13.78 -18.78 -17.47
CA PRO A 82 15.14 -18.61 -16.99
C PRO A 82 15.18 -18.59 -15.47
N SER A 83 16.09 -19.35 -14.90
CA SER A 83 16.19 -19.54 -13.45
C SER A 83 16.16 -18.20 -12.74
N SER A 84 15.48 -18.10 -11.61
CA SER A 84 15.36 -16.88 -10.82
C SER A 84 16.71 -16.19 -10.56
N GLY A 85 17.83 -16.92 -10.63
CA GLY A 85 19.19 -16.43 -10.50
C GLY A 85 19.67 -15.54 -11.67
N GLU A 86 19.33 -15.84 -12.90
CA GLU A 86 19.74 -15.04 -14.06
C GLU A 86 19.01 -13.70 -14.17
N HIS A 87 17.72 -13.69 -13.84
CA HIS A 87 16.99 -12.42 -13.73
C HIS A 87 17.49 -11.51 -12.60
N HIS A 88 18.10 -12.04 -11.56
CA HIS A 88 18.63 -11.26 -10.44
C HIS A 88 19.91 -10.50 -10.79
N MET A 89 20.75 -11.05 -11.66
CA MET A 89 21.99 -10.40 -12.10
C MET A 89 21.70 -9.24 -13.05
N ALA A 90 20.72 -9.36 -13.92
CA ALA A 90 20.34 -8.34 -14.88
C ALA A 90 19.91 -7.01 -14.20
N TYR A 91 19.28 -7.06 -13.03
CA TYR A 91 18.82 -5.84 -12.35
C TYR A 91 19.90 -4.98 -11.71
N ARG A 92 21.08 -5.55 -11.39
CA ARG A 92 22.22 -4.82 -10.82
C ARG A 92 23.28 -4.45 -11.85
N ASN A 93 23.45 -5.28 -12.87
CA ASN A 93 24.58 -5.19 -13.81
C ASN A 93 24.23 -4.60 -15.17
N GLU A 94 22.95 -4.46 -15.49
CA GLU A 94 22.60 -3.65 -16.64
C GLU A 94 22.77 -2.19 -16.24
N GLY A 95 23.93 -1.62 -16.59
CA GLY A 95 24.17 -0.19 -16.58
C GLY A 95 23.13 0.51 -17.44
N SER A 96 21.88 0.51 -16.99
CA SER A 96 20.79 1.18 -17.67
C SER A 96 21.03 2.68 -17.51
N SER A 97 20.77 3.44 -18.55
CA SER A 97 20.80 4.91 -18.52
C SER A 97 19.99 5.52 -17.36
N TYR A 98 19.15 4.72 -16.70
CA TYR A 98 18.34 5.11 -15.54
C TYR A 98 19.04 4.90 -14.20
N ASP A 99 20.15 4.17 -14.12
CA ASP A 99 20.89 3.98 -12.87
C ASP A 99 21.57 5.27 -12.42
N SER A 100 21.99 6.11 -13.38
CA SER A 100 22.54 7.44 -13.12
C SER A 100 21.54 8.45 -12.59
N LEU A 101 20.23 8.15 -12.62
CA LEU A 101 19.18 8.99 -12.03
C LEU A 101 19.07 8.83 -10.52
N TRP A 102 19.71 7.80 -9.94
CA TRP A 102 19.67 7.51 -8.52
C TRP A 102 21.03 7.60 -7.85
N PRO A 103 21.12 8.24 -6.66
CA PRO A 103 20.05 9.02 -6.03
C PRO A 103 19.74 10.31 -6.81
N PRO A 104 18.47 10.77 -6.84
CA PRO A 104 18.16 12.07 -7.42
C PRO A 104 18.81 13.20 -6.62
N LYS A 105 18.95 14.40 -7.21
CA LYS A 105 19.40 15.56 -6.46
C LYS A 105 18.37 15.89 -5.36
N MET A 106 18.77 15.77 -4.12
CA MET A 106 17.94 15.98 -2.95
C MET A 106 18.43 17.16 -2.11
N PRO A 107 17.54 17.86 -1.37
CA PRO A 107 17.97 18.79 -0.33
C PRO A 107 18.75 18.05 0.77
N ALA A 108 19.62 18.78 1.47
CA ALA A 108 20.30 18.24 2.63
C ALA A 108 19.29 17.75 3.69
N GLN A 109 19.60 16.60 4.29
CA GLN A 109 18.74 16.05 5.34
C GLN A 109 18.82 16.92 6.60
N LEU A 110 17.67 17.29 7.16
CA LEU A 110 17.61 17.97 8.42
C LEU A 110 17.89 17.02 9.60
N PRO A 111 18.30 17.54 10.76
CA PRO A 111 18.50 16.73 11.97
C PRO A 111 17.26 15.87 12.28
N ASN A 112 17.50 14.65 12.76
CA ASN A 112 16.47 13.65 13.07
C ASN A 112 15.64 13.15 11.88
N ALA A 113 16.06 13.39 10.64
CA ALA A 113 15.55 12.70 9.48
C ALA A 113 15.76 11.19 9.60
N ILE A 114 14.75 10.40 9.30
CA ILE A 114 14.80 8.93 9.42
C ILE A 114 15.51 8.30 8.21
N LEU A 115 15.13 8.74 7.01
CA LEU A 115 15.72 8.27 5.77
C LEU A 115 16.93 9.14 5.39
N PRO A 116 17.98 8.59 4.78
CA PRO A 116 18.16 7.19 4.36
C PRO A 116 18.75 6.27 5.44
N ASN A 117 19.05 6.76 6.66
CA ASN A 117 19.84 6.06 7.66
C ASN A 117 19.15 4.81 8.22
N LYS A 118 17.84 4.73 8.11
CA LYS A 118 17.03 3.60 8.59
C LYS A 118 16.13 3.08 7.45
N ARG A 119 15.77 1.80 7.54
CA ARG A 119 14.66 1.22 6.76
C ARG A 119 13.40 1.27 7.60
N ILE A 120 12.27 1.66 7.00
CA ILE A 120 10.97 1.60 7.65
C ILE A 120 10.28 0.31 7.22
N VAL A 121 9.77 -0.46 8.19
CA VAL A 121 8.90 -1.61 7.95
C VAL A 121 7.57 -1.35 8.60
N ALA A 122 6.52 -1.23 7.79
CA ALA A 122 5.20 -0.80 8.19
C ALA A 122 4.14 -1.90 8.00
N PHE A 123 3.35 -2.18 9.02
CA PHE A 123 2.16 -3.02 8.91
C PHE A 123 0.95 -2.16 8.55
N TYR A 124 0.36 -2.47 7.40
CA TYR A 124 -0.71 -1.69 6.79
C TYR A 124 -2.10 -2.28 7.05
N GLY A 125 -3.10 -1.43 7.14
CA GLY A 125 -4.49 -1.86 7.18
C GLY A 125 -5.41 -0.97 8.00
N ASN A 126 -6.51 -1.59 8.47
CA ASN A 126 -7.49 -0.91 9.32
C ASN A 126 -8.02 -1.88 10.38
N PRO A 127 -8.00 -1.53 11.68
CA PRO A 127 -8.40 -2.44 12.77
C PRO A 127 -9.87 -2.84 12.74
N LEU A 128 -10.70 -2.12 11.99
CA LEU A 128 -12.12 -2.43 11.84
C LEU A 128 -12.38 -3.45 10.71
N SER A 129 -11.33 -3.94 10.03
CA SER A 129 -11.48 -4.87 8.91
C SER A 129 -10.33 -5.87 8.79
N LYS A 130 -10.64 -7.13 9.06
CA LYS A 130 -9.69 -8.25 8.86
C LYS A 130 -9.25 -8.47 7.40
N ARG A 131 -9.85 -7.75 6.45
CA ARG A 131 -9.58 -7.91 5.02
C ARG A 131 -8.75 -6.78 4.43
N MET A 132 -8.56 -5.69 5.17
CA MET A 132 -7.88 -4.50 4.68
C MET A 132 -6.38 -4.50 4.97
N GLY A 133 -5.86 -5.56 5.60
CA GLY A 133 -4.44 -5.73 5.84
C GLY A 133 -4.12 -6.23 7.24
N ILE A 134 -2.85 -6.52 7.45
CA ILE A 134 -2.32 -7.20 8.63
C ILE A 134 -2.62 -6.44 9.95
N LEU A 135 -2.71 -5.11 9.89
CA LEU A 135 -3.01 -4.27 11.05
C LEU A 135 -4.38 -4.56 11.67
N GLY A 136 -5.35 -5.06 10.89
CA GLY A 136 -6.68 -5.45 11.38
C GLY A 136 -6.94 -6.95 11.31
N GLU A 137 -6.03 -7.75 10.77
CA GLU A 137 -6.19 -9.19 10.59
C GLU A 137 -6.04 -9.96 11.90
N PHE A 138 -5.10 -9.55 12.73
CA PHE A 138 -4.75 -10.17 14.01
C PHE A 138 -5.13 -9.28 15.17
N GLU A 139 -5.27 -9.90 16.35
CA GLU A 139 -5.37 -9.13 17.59
C GLU A 139 -4.09 -8.34 17.85
N PRO A 140 -4.14 -7.21 18.55
CA PRO A 140 -3.03 -6.27 18.67
C PRO A 140 -1.72 -6.89 19.14
N ASP A 141 -1.75 -7.79 20.13
CA ASP A 141 -0.55 -8.39 20.67
C ASP A 141 0.12 -9.35 19.69
N GLU A 142 -0.67 -10.14 18.98
CA GLU A 142 -0.19 -11.01 17.92
C GLU A 142 0.36 -10.21 16.74
N MET A 143 -0.36 -9.16 16.32
CA MET A 143 0.08 -8.27 15.25
C MET A 143 1.44 -7.63 15.58
N LEU A 144 1.61 -7.13 16.80
CA LEU A 144 2.87 -6.52 17.26
C LEU A 144 4.00 -7.54 17.38
N ALA A 145 3.73 -8.78 17.80
CA ALA A 145 4.74 -9.84 17.82
C ALA A 145 5.20 -10.22 16.40
N LYS A 146 4.28 -10.25 15.44
CA LYS A 146 4.62 -10.43 14.02
C LYS A 146 5.46 -9.28 13.47
N LEU A 147 5.17 -8.04 13.87
CA LEU A 147 5.99 -6.88 13.50
C LEU A 147 7.42 -7.01 14.04
N ASP A 148 7.60 -7.43 15.30
CA ASP A 148 8.93 -7.66 15.87
C ASP A 148 9.71 -8.74 15.08
N THR A 149 9.02 -9.81 14.67
CA THR A 149 9.62 -10.88 13.84
C THR A 149 10.07 -10.34 12.49
N GLU A 150 9.25 -9.52 11.86
CA GLU A 150 9.58 -8.88 10.57
C GLU A 150 10.77 -7.93 10.69
N VAL A 151 10.78 -7.09 11.72
CA VAL A 151 11.89 -6.18 12.06
C VAL A 151 13.19 -6.94 12.26
N ALA A 152 13.16 -8.03 13.03
CA ALA A 152 14.35 -8.85 13.28
C ALA A 152 14.90 -9.48 11.99
N ALA A 153 14.01 -9.95 11.11
CA ALA A 153 14.39 -10.55 9.84
C ALA A 153 15.07 -9.53 8.91
N TRP A 154 14.57 -8.31 8.82
CA TRP A 154 15.18 -7.25 8.02
C TRP A 154 16.51 -6.77 8.61
N ASN A 155 16.62 -6.58 9.92
CA ASN A 155 17.86 -6.20 10.60
C ASN A 155 18.97 -7.24 10.41
N LYS A 156 18.61 -8.53 10.38
CA LYS A 156 19.55 -9.61 10.09
C LYS A 156 20.11 -9.56 8.68
N LEU A 157 19.26 -9.19 7.70
CA LEU A 157 19.64 -9.18 6.29
C LEU A 157 20.40 -7.92 5.87
N ASP A 158 20.07 -6.78 6.47
CA ASP A 158 20.67 -5.50 6.15
C ASP A 158 20.93 -4.68 7.42
N PRO A 159 21.98 -5.01 8.18
CA PRO A 159 22.34 -4.30 9.41
C PRO A 159 22.79 -2.85 9.17
N ALA A 160 23.14 -2.50 7.92
CA ALA A 160 23.54 -1.13 7.57
C ALA A 160 22.37 -0.13 7.63
N HIS A 161 21.14 -0.62 7.49
CA HIS A 161 19.93 0.20 7.59
C HIS A 161 19.02 -0.35 8.70
N PRO A 162 19.30 -0.03 9.97
CA PRO A 162 18.49 -0.51 11.09
C PRO A 162 17.02 -0.19 10.89
N VAL A 163 16.15 -1.14 11.23
CA VAL A 163 14.72 -0.98 10.97
C VAL A 163 14.06 -0.07 12.01
N GLN A 164 13.33 0.90 11.51
CA GLN A 164 12.32 1.66 12.23
C GLN A 164 10.96 1.01 12.02
N PRO A 165 10.35 0.36 13.02
CA PRO A 165 9.02 -0.22 12.88
C PRO A 165 7.96 0.86 12.68
N ALA A 166 6.87 0.50 12.00
CA ALA A 166 5.74 1.40 11.79
C ALA A 166 4.41 0.65 11.73
N LEU A 167 3.34 1.34 12.09
CA LEU A 167 1.96 0.98 11.74
C LEU A 167 1.44 1.98 10.73
N HIS A 168 0.73 1.51 9.71
CA HIS A 168 0.20 2.35 8.65
C HIS A 168 -1.32 2.16 8.56
N LEU A 169 -2.04 3.07 9.23
CA LEU A 169 -3.49 3.03 9.37
C LEU A 169 -4.17 3.75 8.21
N ILE A 170 -5.11 3.09 7.54
CA ILE A 170 -6.01 3.77 6.61
C ILE A 170 -7.00 4.61 7.45
N ALA A 171 -6.67 5.88 7.66
CA ALA A 171 -7.44 6.80 8.50
C ALA A 171 -8.64 7.44 7.77
N VAL A 172 -8.54 7.58 6.45
CA VAL A 172 -9.62 7.96 5.56
C VAL A 172 -9.77 6.86 4.52
N VAL A 173 -10.88 6.14 4.55
CA VAL A 173 -11.12 4.94 3.74
C VAL A 173 -12.08 5.24 2.61
N ALA A 174 -11.68 5.02 1.36
CA ALA A 174 -12.58 5.11 0.21
C ALA A 174 -13.74 4.10 0.33
N GLN A 175 -14.94 4.51 -0.05
CA GLN A 175 -16.17 3.73 0.09
C GLN A 175 -16.88 3.52 -1.26
N GLY A 176 -17.54 2.39 -1.38
CA GLY A 176 -18.44 2.12 -2.52
C GLY A 176 -19.78 2.84 -2.46
N ALA A 177 -20.12 3.44 -1.31
CA ALA A 177 -21.33 4.23 -1.08
C ALA A 177 -20.98 5.72 -0.87
N PRO A 178 -21.88 6.65 -1.19
CA PRO A 178 -21.60 8.08 -1.13
C PRO A 178 -21.31 8.60 0.28
N GLY A 179 -21.81 7.92 1.32
CA GLY A 179 -21.77 8.43 2.69
C GLY A 179 -22.76 9.58 2.89
N ARG A 180 -22.70 10.23 4.05
CA ARG A 180 -23.61 11.34 4.39
C ARG A 180 -23.37 12.61 3.57
N ASP A 181 -22.15 12.84 3.15
CA ASP A 181 -21.71 14.05 2.43
C ASP A 181 -21.44 13.81 0.93
N GLY A 182 -21.78 12.64 0.40
CA GLY A 182 -21.59 12.31 -1.01
C GLY A 182 -20.13 12.09 -1.43
N LYS A 183 -19.18 12.04 -0.50
CA LYS A 183 -17.75 12.04 -0.82
C LYS A 183 -17.15 10.65 -1.03
N TYR A 184 -17.94 9.59 -0.92
CA TYR A 184 -17.47 8.22 -1.14
C TYR A 184 -16.22 7.87 -0.32
N ARG A 185 -16.16 8.38 0.91
CA ARG A 185 -15.11 8.04 1.88
C ARG A 185 -15.66 8.07 3.31
N LEU A 186 -14.96 7.37 4.20
CA LEU A 186 -15.25 7.34 5.63
C LEU A 186 -13.99 7.77 6.41
N ARG A 187 -14.10 8.80 7.23
CA ARG A 187 -13.05 9.16 8.20
C ARG A 187 -13.17 8.24 9.41
N MET A 188 -12.06 7.65 9.84
CA MET A 188 -12.04 6.87 11.07
C MET A 188 -12.26 7.78 12.27
N ASP A 189 -12.96 7.28 13.28
CA ASP A 189 -13.11 8.01 14.52
C ASP A 189 -11.74 8.28 15.14
N SER A 190 -11.63 9.43 15.80
CA SER A 190 -10.39 9.81 16.49
C SER A 190 -9.94 8.77 17.51
N SER A 191 -10.87 8.12 18.20
CA SER A 191 -10.59 7.02 19.14
C SER A 191 -9.93 5.83 18.46
N THR A 192 -10.28 5.50 17.21
CA THR A 192 -9.62 4.45 16.42
C THR A 192 -8.17 4.83 16.11
N ILE A 193 -7.93 6.09 15.71
CA ILE A 193 -6.56 6.57 15.41
C ILE A 193 -5.72 6.58 16.69
N GLU A 194 -6.27 7.06 17.81
CA GLU A 194 -5.59 7.04 19.12
C GLU A 194 -5.27 5.62 19.60
N LYS A 195 -6.20 4.69 19.40
CA LYS A 195 -5.99 3.28 19.72
C LYS A 195 -4.80 2.69 18.97
N VAL A 196 -4.72 2.92 17.65
CA VAL A 196 -3.59 2.43 16.83
C VAL A 196 -2.30 3.17 17.18
N TYR A 197 -2.37 4.46 17.48
CA TYR A 197 -1.23 5.19 18.01
C TYR A 197 -0.70 4.60 19.32
N GLY A 198 -1.60 4.23 20.24
CA GLY A 198 -1.24 3.51 21.48
C GLY A 198 -0.51 2.19 21.20
N TRP A 199 -0.94 1.44 20.17
CA TRP A 199 -0.23 0.22 19.75
C TRP A 199 1.17 0.51 19.21
N ALA A 200 1.31 1.54 18.35
CA ALA A 200 2.61 1.95 17.82
C ALA A 200 3.57 2.34 18.94
N ARG A 201 3.12 3.10 19.93
CA ARG A 201 3.93 3.51 21.10
C ARG A 201 4.51 2.33 21.89
N ARG A 202 3.80 1.21 21.97
CA ARG A 202 4.27 -0.01 22.65
C ARG A 202 5.54 -0.59 22.03
N LYS A 203 5.84 -0.27 20.77
CA LYS A 203 6.99 -0.77 20.00
C LYS A 203 7.95 0.34 19.55
N ASN A 204 7.84 1.55 20.08
CA ASN A 204 8.55 2.72 19.55
C ASN A 204 8.41 2.83 18.02
N ALA A 205 7.25 2.42 17.50
CA ALA A 205 6.94 2.43 16.10
C ALA A 205 6.36 3.80 15.68
N LEU A 206 6.59 4.17 14.42
CA LEU A 206 5.92 5.29 13.80
C LEU A 206 4.46 4.94 13.55
N LEU A 207 3.60 5.96 13.45
CA LEU A 207 2.27 5.83 12.89
C LEU A 207 2.20 6.59 11.57
N PHE A 208 1.77 5.94 10.50
CA PHE A 208 1.30 6.61 9.29
C PHE A 208 -0.22 6.66 9.32
N VAL A 209 -0.79 7.84 9.02
CA VAL A 209 -2.22 8.01 8.77
C VAL A 209 -2.42 8.16 7.26
N ASP A 210 -3.12 7.20 6.66
CA ASP A 210 -3.29 7.10 5.22
C ASP A 210 -4.64 7.67 4.76
N VAL A 211 -4.65 8.27 3.56
CA VAL A 211 -5.78 9.02 3.04
C VAL A 211 -6.18 8.55 1.65
N GLN A 212 -7.36 7.93 1.59
CA GLN A 212 -8.08 7.55 0.37
C GLN A 212 -9.26 8.51 0.18
N VAL A 213 -9.08 9.57 -0.59
CA VAL A 213 -10.01 10.73 -0.61
C VAL A 213 -11.40 10.44 -1.21
N GLY A 214 -11.57 9.41 -2.04
CA GLY A 214 -12.82 9.20 -2.78
C GLY A 214 -13.14 10.38 -3.70
N HIS A 215 -14.29 11.02 -3.48
CA HIS A 215 -14.70 12.27 -4.15
C HIS A 215 -14.33 13.53 -3.35
N SER A 216 -13.54 13.38 -2.26
CA SER A 216 -12.98 14.50 -1.51
C SER A 216 -11.64 14.93 -2.11
N THR A 217 -10.87 15.73 -1.39
CA THR A 217 -9.55 16.22 -1.80
C THR A 217 -8.59 16.20 -0.62
N LEU A 218 -7.28 16.25 -0.88
CA LEU A 218 -6.28 16.38 0.19
C LEU A 218 -6.47 17.68 0.98
N GLN A 219 -6.91 18.76 0.31
CA GLN A 219 -7.19 20.04 0.95
C GLN A 219 -8.30 19.96 2.00
N ALA A 220 -9.27 19.08 1.80
CA ALA A 220 -10.37 18.85 2.75
C ALA A 220 -10.02 17.83 3.84
N GLU A 221 -9.16 16.85 3.53
CA GLU A 221 -8.88 15.75 4.47
C GLU A 221 -7.69 16.03 5.39
N LEU A 222 -6.61 16.66 4.92
CA LEU A 222 -5.41 16.87 5.74
C LEU A 222 -5.61 17.77 6.95
N PRO A 223 -6.37 18.89 6.88
CA PRO A 223 -6.65 19.72 8.07
C PRO A 223 -7.32 18.96 9.20
N TRP A 224 -8.18 17.99 8.88
CA TRP A 224 -8.80 17.13 9.88
C TRP A 224 -7.78 16.24 10.61
N LEU A 225 -6.70 15.78 9.90
CA LEU A 225 -5.64 14.96 10.46
C LEU A 225 -4.57 15.76 11.20
N GLN A 226 -4.56 17.10 11.13
CA GLN A 226 -3.52 17.96 11.70
C GLN A 226 -3.22 17.61 13.15
N ARG A 227 -4.25 17.41 13.98
CA ARG A 227 -4.11 17.08 15.41
C ARG A 227 -3.30 15.80 15.70
N PHE A 228 -3.19 14.89 14.73
CA PHE A 228 -2.35 13.70 14.81
C PHE A 228 -0.99 13.98 14.19
N LEU A 229 -0.95 14.64 13.02
CA LEU A 229 0.27 14.95 12.28
C LEU A 229 1.20 15.92 13.00
N MET A 230 0.70 16.67 13.99
CA MET A 230 1.53 17.51 14.85
C MET A 230 2.36 16.72 15.87
N ARG A 231 2.26 15.40 15.94
CA ARG A 231 3.10 14.53 16.75
C ARG A 231 4.37 14.16 15.99
N PRO A 232 5.56 14.11 16.64
CA PRO A 232 6.83 13.89 15.94
C PRO A 232 6.90 12.53 15.22
N ASP A 233 6.24 11.51 15.74
CA ASP A 233 6.23 10.12 15.30
C ASP A 233 4.99 9.75 14.45
N VAL A 234 4.18 10.73 14.05
CA VAL A 234 3.02 10.52 13.14
C VAL A 234 3.30 11.15 11.80
N HIS A 235 3.18 10.36 10.75
CA HIS A 235 3.49 10.68 9.36
C HIS A 235 2.27 10.48 8.45
N LEU A 236 2.39 10.78 7.16
CA LEU A 236 1.28 10.78 6.21
C LEU A 236 1.48 9.75 5.10
N GLY A 237 0.42 9.01 4.77
CA GLY A 237 0.25 8.28 3.52
C GLY A 237 -0.83 8.93 2.67
N ILE A 238 -0.68 8.94 1.36
CA ILE A 238 -1.71 9.37 0.41
C ILE A 238 -1.84 8.33 -0.70
N ASP A 239 -3.09 8.00 -1.05
CA ASP A 239 -3.38 6.92 -1.97
C ASP A 239 -4.07 7.45 -3.25
N PRO A 240 -3.29 7.67 -4.33
CA PRO A 240 -3.82 8.12 -5.62
C PRO A 240 -4.86 7.19 -6.22
N GLU A 241 -4.81 5.87 -5.93
CA GLU A 241 -5.74 4.88 -6.49
C GLU A 241 -7.19 5.27 -6.27
N PHE A 242 -7.46 5.90 -5.13
CA PHE A 242 -8.81 6.30 -4.72
C PHE A 242 -9.11 7.79 -4.89
N SER A 243 -8.32 8.53 -5.67
CA SER A 243 -8.60 9.94 -6.00
C SER A 243 -9.49 10.03 -7.24
N MET A 244 -10.80 10.06 -7.03
CA MET A 244 -11.81 9.98 -8.09
C MET A 244 -12.23 11.37 -8.60
N LYS A 245 -11.30 12.12 -9.20
CA LYS A 245 -11.51 13.51 -9.67
C LYS A 245 -12.58 13.64 -10.76
N ASP A 246 -12.86 12.56 -11.47
CA ASP A 246 -13.87 12.53 -12.55
C ASP A 246 -15.27 12.09 -12.07
N GLY A 247 -15.46 11.95 -10.77
CA GLY A 247 -16.73 11.50 -10.20
C GLY A 247 -17.01 10.01 -10.34
N THR A 248 -16.08 9.22 -10.89
CA THR A 248 -16.23 7.76 -10.94
C THR A 248 -16.23 7.21 -9.50
N LYS A 249 -17.07 6.22 -9.27
CA LYS A 249 -17.16 5.53 -7.98
C LYS A 249 -15.84 4.83 -7.64
N PRO A 250 -15.31 4.97 -6.40
CA PRO A 250 -14.11 4.24 -5.98
C PRO A 250 -14.21 2.73 -6.27
N GLY A 251 -13.11 2.13 -6.74
CA GLY A 251 -13.06 0.72 -7.13
C GLY A 251 -13.61 0.39 -8.51
N LYS A 252 -14.12 1.36 -9.25
CA LYS A 252 -14.52 1.15 -10.66
C LYS A 252 -13.40 1.47 -11.63
N LYS A 253 -12.46 2.29 -11.24
CA LYS A 253 -11.22 2.58 -11.95
C LYS A 253 -10.14 3.01 -10.95
N ILE A 254 -8.92 3.07 -11.40
CA ILE A 254 -7.78 3.58 -10.64
C ILE A 254 -7.76 5.10 -10.77
N GLY A 255 -7.68 5.78 -9.63
CA GLY A 255 -7.59 7.23 -9.56
C GLY A 255 -6.19 7.76 -9.85
N THR A 256 -6.01 9.07 -9.66
CA THR A 256 -4.77 9.77 -10.00
C THR A 256 -4.57 10.99 -9.10
N TYR A 257 -3.33 11.19 -8.63
CA TYR A 257 -2.85 12.48 -8.16
C TYR A 257 -1.92 13.11 -9.21
N ASP A 258 -2.00 14.41 -9.32
CA ASP A 258 -1.02 15.22 -10.04
C ASP A 258 0.10 15.65 -9.07
N ALA A 259 1.26 16.03 -9.62
CA ALA A 259 2.34 16.62 -8.80
C ALA A 259 1.84 17.79 -7.93
N ALA A 260 0.84 18.54 -8.37
CA ALA A 260 0.25 19.63 -7.59
C ALA A 260 -0.42 19.14 -6.30
N ASP A 261 -1.08 17.97 -6.33
CA ASP A 261 -1.68 17.36 -5.14
C ASP A 261 -0.59 16.96 -4.13
N ILE A 262 0.47 16.32 -4.62
CA ILE A 262 1.61 15.89 -3.79
C ILE A 262 2.31 17.12 -3.20
N ASN A 263 2.56 18.16 -4.02
CA ASN A 263 3.15 19.41 -3.57
C ASN A 263 2.30 20.12 -2.51
N TYR A 264 0.97 19.98 -2.56
CA TYR A 264 0.10 20.46 -1.50
C TYR A 264 0.37 19.72 -0.18
N ALA A 265 0.42 18.38 -0.21
CA ALA A 265 0.70 17.58 0.98
C ALA A 265 2.10 17.89 1.55
N VAL A 266 3.10 18.07 0.69
CA VAL A 266 4.46 18.47 1.11
C VAL A 266 4.45 19.80 1.83
N ARG A 267 3.81 20.85 1.27
CA ARG A 267 3.70 22.16 1.93
C ARG A 267 2.98 22.03 3.27
N PHE A 268 1.83 21.35 3.29
CA PHE A 268 1.05 21.16 4.51
C PHE A 268 1.89 20.53 5.64
N LEU A 269 2.65 19.48 5.34
CA LEU A 269 3.53 18.84 6.32
C LEU A 269 4.71 19.74 6.70
N GLY A 270 5.32 20.45 5.75
CA GLY A 270 6.40 21.39 6.00
C GLY A 270 5.96 22.50 6.96
N ASP A 271 4.76 23.06 6.76
CA ASP A 271 4.19 24.08 7.62
C ASP A 271 3.95 23.57 9.06
N LEU A 272 3.58 22.29 9.21
CA LEU A 272 3.48 21.67 10.55
C LEU A 272 4.85 21.50 11.20
N VAL A 273 5.88 21.11 10.42
CA VAL A 273 7.26 20.99 10.93
C VAL A 273 7.72 22.32 11.50
N ASP A 274 7.54 23.42 10.78
CA ASP A 274 7.95 24.74 11.24
C ASP A 274 7.13 25.21 12.45
N LYS A 275 5.82 25.08 12.36
CA LYS A 275 4.88 25.56 13.39
C LYS A 275 5.09 24.88 14.74
N TYR A 276 5.33 23.55 14.72
CA TYR A 276 5.41 22.75 15.93
C TYR A 276 6.83 22.30 16.26
N LYS A 277 7.84 22.79 15.52
CA LYS A 277 9.28 22.45 15.70
C LYS A 277 9.51 20.92 15.66
N LEU A 278 8.91 20.27 14.68
CA LEU A 278 8.97 18.81 14.53
C LEU A 278 10.23 18.37 13.78
N PRO A 279 10.65 17.10 13.94
CA PRO A 279 11.56 16.50 12.99
C PRO A 279 10.90 16.41 11.60
N PRO A 280 11.70 16.18 10.53
CA PRO A 280 11.15 16.01 9.19
C PRO A 280 10.05 14.96 9.14
N LYS A 281 8.99 15.28 8.41
CA LYS A 281 7.88 14.34 8.17
C LYS A 281 8.19 13.41 7.01
N ILE A 282 7.56 12.23 7.02
CA ILE A 282 7.59 11.31 5.89
C ILE A 282 6.23 11.36 5.20
N LEU A 283 6.26 11.47 3.88
CA LEU A 283 5.10 11.38 3.01
C LEU A 283 5.22 10.13 2.13
N VAL A 284 4.41 9.12 2.37
CA VAL A 284 4.30 7.94 1.51
C VAL A 284 3.26 8.22 0.44
N VAL A 285 3.64 8.08 -0.82
CA VAL A 285 2.77 8.19 -1.98
C VAL A 285 2.63 6.80 -2.58
N HIS A 286 1.44 6.20 -2.43
CA HIS A 286 1.13 4.91 -3.03
C HIS A 286 1.07 5.03 -4.54
N ARG A 287 1.74 4.14 -5.25
CA ARG A 287 1.75 4.16 -6.71
C ARG A 287 1.44 2.79 -7.27
N PHE A 288 0.15 2.53 -7.47
CA PHE A 288 -0.35 1.26 -7.98
C PHE A 288 -0.09 1.10 -9.48
N THR A 289 -0.18 2.19 -10.24
CA THR A 289 0.11 2.22 -11.68
C THR A 289 0.98 3.42 -12.04
N ARG A 290 1.60 3.37 -13.22
CA ARG A 290 2.38 4.52 -13.71
C ARG A 290 1.54 5.81 -13.75
N LYS A 291 0.29 5.73 -14.20
CA LYS A 291 -0.64 6.86 -14.29
C LYS A 291 -1.27 7.26 -12.95
N GLY A 292 -1.03 6.52 -11.88
CA GLY A 292 -1.48 6.90 -10.53
C GLY A 292 -0.88 8.23 -10.09
N VAL A 293 0.30 8.60 -10.60
CA VAL A 293 0.92 9.92 -10.40
C VAL A 293 1.27 10.51 -11.75
N THR A 294 0.87 11.77 -12.00
CA THR A 294 1.16 12.52 -13.23
C THR A 294 2.09 13.69 -12.93
N ASN A 295 2.78 14.18 -13.97
CA ASN A 295 3.72 15.30 -13.89
C ASN A 295 4.82 15.12 -12.82
N VAL A 296 5.30 13.88 -12.64
CA VAL A 296 6.30 13.51 -11.61
C VAL A 296 7.49 14.47 -11.54
N PRO A 297 8.09 14.95 -12.66
CA PRO A 297 9.19 15.91 -12.60
C PRO A 297 8.85 17.27 -11.97
N GLN A 298 7.56 17.57 -11.76
CA GLN A 298 7.10 18.80 -11.12
C GLN A 298 6.90 18.65 -9.60
N ILE A 299 7.15 17.48 -9.03
CA ILE A 299 7.16 17.26 -7.59
C ILE A 299 8.32 18.04 -6.98
N LYS A 300 8.00 18.89 -6.01
CA LYS A 300 8.97 19.75 -5.33
C LYS A 300 9.43 19.09 -4.03
N LEU A 301 10.73 18.85 -3.92
CA LEU A 301 11.33 18.37 -2.70
C LEU A 301 11.49 19.50 -1.68
N ASP A 302 11.27 19.17 -0.41
CA ASP A 302 11.38 20.09 0.73
C ASP A 302 12.20 19.38 1.82
N PRO A 303 13.25 20.02 2.40
CA PRO A 303 14.07 19.38 3.43
C PRO A 303 13.28 18.96 4.68
N ARG A 304 12.12 19.56 4.91
CA ARG A 304 11.22 19.24 6.04
C ARG A 304 10.36 18.00 5.80
N VAL A 305 10.33 17.47 4.55
CA VAL A 305 9.47 16.33 4.17
C VAL A 305 10.23 15.33 3.32
N GLN A 306 10.30 14.10 3.77
CA GLN A 306 10.92 12.97 3.09
C GLN A 306 9.85 12.22 2.29
N ILE A 307 9.91 12.27 0.95
CA ILE A 307 8.91 11.64 0.07
C ILE A 307 9.35 10.21 -0.26
N VAL A 308 8.46 9.26 -0.02
CA VAL A 308 8.60 7.87 -0.46
C VAL A 308 7.63 7.59 -1.60
N MET A 309 8.14 7.20 -2.76
CA MET A 309 7.30 6.67 -3.83
C MET A 309 7.18 5.16 -3.64
N ASP A 310 6.02 4.70 -3.14
CA ASP A 310 5.78 3.31 -2.79
C ASP A 310 5.16 2.54 -3.96
N MET A 311 5.89 1.54 -4.49
CA MET A 311 5.33 0.64 -5.51
C MET A 311 4.28 -0.26 -4.86
N ASP A 312 3.02 0.03 -5.15
CA ASP A 312 1.83 -0.53 -4.48
C ASP A 312 1.17 -1.67 -5.28
N GLY A 313 1.81 -2.15 -6.33
CA GLY A 313 1.28 -3.25 -7.15
C GLY A 313 1.37 -4.61 -6.46
N PHE A 314 0.47 -5.51 -6.85
CA PHE A 314 0.48 -6.90 -6.44
C PHE A 314 0.72 -7.82 -7.64
N GLY A 315 1.04 -9.09 -7.37
CA GLY A 315 1.27 -10.11 -8.38
C GLY A 315 2.58 -10.88 -8.14
N PRO A 316 2.98 -11.73 -9.11
CA PRO A 316 4.22 -12.48 -9.00
C PRO A 316 5.44 -11.53 -9.00
N PRO A 317 6.57 -11.96 -8.45
CA PRO A 317 7.76 -11.10 -8.28
C PRO A 317 8.22 -10.37 -9.56
N TRP A 318 8.16 -11.04 -10.70
CA TRP A 318 8.57 -10.45 -11.98
C TRP A 318 7.69 -9.26 -12.37
N LEU A 319 6.35 -9.36 -12.19
CA LEU A 319 5.41 -8.29 -12.54
C LEU A 319 5.59 -7.07 -11.61
N LYS A 320 5.82 -7.32 -10.33
CA LYS A 320 6.08 -6.27 -9.34
C LYS A 320 7.41 -5.57 -9.63
N ARG A 321 8.46 -6.31 -10.01
CA ARG A 321 9.75 -5.73 -10.44
C ARG A 321 9.58 -4.86 -11.68
N ASP A 322 8.82 -5.31 -12.68
CA ASP A 322 8.56 -4.53 -13.88
C ASP A 322 7.82 -3.22 -13.55
N SER A 323 6.87 -3.28 -12.64
CA SER A 323 6.15 -2.12 -12.13
C SER A 323 7.12 -1.15 -11.41
N TYR A 324 7.93 -1.67 -10.48
CA TYR A 324 8.94 -0.91 -9.76
C TYR A 324 9.92 -0.22 -10.72
N TYR A 325 10.40 -0.95 -11.71
CA TYR A 325 11.29 -0.42 -12.74
C TYR A 325 10.60 0.68 -13.56
N ALA A 326 9.35 0.44 -13.98
CA ALA A 326 8.65 1.31 -14.92
C ALA A 326 8.32 2.70 -14.35
N TYR A 327 8.07 2.82 -13.04
CA TYR A 327 7.60 4.08 -12.47
C TYR A 327 8.21 4.47 -11.12
N VAL A 328 9.04 3.63 -10.50
CA VAL A 328 9.89 4.07 -9.38
C VAL A 328 11.29 4.37 -9.89
N LYS A 329 11.97 3.39 -10.50
CA LYS A 329 13.35 3.56 -11.00
C LYS A 329 13.47 4.63 -12.09
N LYS A 330 12.57 4.59 -13.09
CA LYS A 330 12.61 5.51 -14.25
C LYS A 330 12.07 6.90 -13.97
N GLU A 331 11.31 7.08 -12.91
CA GLU A 331 10.73 8.36 -12.53
C GLU A 331 11.11 8.68 -11.07
N PRO A 332 12.40 8.98 -10.81
CA PRO A 332 12.90 9.18 -9.45
C PRO A 332 12.30 10.42 -8.81
N VAL A 333 11.97 10.31 -7.51
CA VAL A 333 11.50 11.44 -6.70
C VAL A 333 12.47 11.70 -5.56
N GLN A 334 12.46 10.87 -4.50
CA GLN A 334 13.40 11.02 -3.39
C GLN A 334 13.79 9.67 -2.81
N PHE A 335 12.87 8.92 -2.21
CA PHE A 335 13.08 7.58 -1.68
C PHE A 335 12.10 6.60 -2.31
N ALA A 336 12.49 5.33 -2.35
CA ALA A 336 11.68 4.26 -2.90
C ALA A 336 11.04 3.41 -1.80
N GLY A 337 9.82 2.95 -2.06
CA GLY A 337 9.08 2.01 -1.24
C GLY A 337 8.64 0.78 -2.02
N TRP A 338 8.34 -0.28 -1.28
CA TRP A 338 7.85 -1.55 -1.80
C TRP A 338 6.74 -2.09 -0.93
N LYS A 339 5.58 -2.32 -1.51
CA LYS A 339 4.48 -3.00 -0.84
C LYS A 339 4.57 -4.51 -1.03
N GLN A 340 4.43 -5.25 0.04
CA GLN A 340 4.42 -6.70 0.10
C GLN A 340 3.08 -7.19 0.62
N PHE A 341 2.43 -8.08 -0.11
CA PHE A 341 1.20 -8.71 0.36
C PHE A 341 1.53 -10.04 1.04
N SER A 342 0.99 -10.24 2.25
CA SER A 342 1.17 -11.45 3.03
C SER A 342 0.34 -12.64 2.52
N LYS A 343 -0.74 -12.34 1.78
CA LYS A 343 -1.66 -13.36 1.28
C LYS A 343 -1.30 -13.80 -0.11
N LEU A 344 -1.11 -15.11 -0.29
CA LEU A 344 -0.72 -15.73 -1.57
C LEU A 344 -1.67 -15.46 -2.74
N ARG A 345 -2.90 -15.05 -2.48
CA ARG A 345 -3.83 -14.66 -3.54
C ARG A 345 -3.41 -13.37 -4.27
N ASN A 346 -2.63 -12.51 -3.60
CA ASN A 346 -2.17 -11.24 -4.14
C ASN A 346 -0.75 -11.41 -4.69
N ASP A 347 0.21 -11.78 -3.82
CA ASP A 347 1.60 -12.03 -4.19
C ASP A 347 1.88 -13.55 -4.16
N ASN A 348 2.00 -14.19 -5.32
CA ASN A 348 2.22 -15.63 -5.41
C ASN A 348 3.34 -15.97 -6.40
N PRO A 349 4.52 -16.39 -5.93
CA PRO A 349 4.93 -16.32 -4.52
C PRO A 349 5.19 -14.87 -4.07
N PRO A 350 5.24 -14.59 -2.76
CA PRO A 350 5.72 -13.31 -2.25
C PRO A 350 7.17 -13.07 -2.65
N THR A 351 7.55 -11.83 -2.96
CA THR A 351 8.95 -11.50 -3.23
C THR A 351 9.78 -11.67 -1.96
N SER A 352 10.90 -12.38 -2.06
CA SER A 352 11.77 -12.56 -0.90
C SER A 352 12.42 -11.24 -0.46
N ARG A 353 12.74 -11.10 0.83
CA ARG A 353 13.46 -9.90 1.35
C ARG A 353 14.80 -9.72 0.64
N SER A 354 15.52 -10.83 0.36
CA SER A 354 16.77 -10.81 -0.39
C SER A 354 16.59 -10.26 -1.80
N ASP A 355 15.50 -10.59 -2.47
CA ASP A 355 15.19 -10.09 -3.81
C ASP A 355 14.82 -8.61 -3.78
N ILE A 356 14.11 -8.17 -2.75
CA ILE A 356 13.81 -6.75 -2.55
C ILE A 356 15.09 -5.94 -2.34
N LEU A 357 16.07 -6.47 -1.59
CA LEU A 357 17.37 -5.82 -1.39
C LEU A 357 18.23 -5.74 -2.66
N ARG A 358 17.92 -6.54 -3.68
CA ARG A 358 18.59 -6.49 -5.00
C ARG A 358 17.99 -5.45 -5.95
N LEU A 359 16.84 -4.86 -5.61
CA LEU A 359 16.26 -3.80 -6.42
C LEU A 359 17.16 -2.56 -6.43
N TRP A 360 17.11 -1.79 -7.51
CA TRP A 360 17.77 -0.50 -7.59
C TRP A 360 16.76 0.57 -8.06
N PRO A 361 16.58 1.66 -7.28
CA PRO A 361 17.14 1.89 -5.95
C PRO A 361 16.65 0.85 -4.93
N VAL A 362 17.42 0.64 -3.86
CA VAL A 362 16.98 -0.25 -2.79
C VAL A 362 15.83 0.41 -2.03
N PRO A 363 14.67 -0.24 -1.84
CA PRO A 363 13.58 0.35 -1.08
C PRO A 363 13.96 0.56 0.39
N LEU A 364 13.71 1.76 0.90
CA LEU A 364 13.89 2.10 2.31
C LEU A 364 12.57 2.14 3.11
N TYR A 365 11.46 1.96 2.42
CA TYR A 365 10.14 1.77 3.03
C TYR A 365 9.54 0.47 2.52
N ILE A 366 9.18 -0.41 3.44
CA ILE A 366 8.55 -1.69 3.16
C ILE A 366 7.19 -1.71 3.84
N GLN A 367 6.14 -1.82 3.04
CA GLN A 367 4.77 -1.93 3.54
C GLN A 367 4.30 -3.37 3.44
N VAL A 368 3.84 -3.95 4.54
CA VAL A 368 3.26 -5.30 4.60
C VAL A 368 1.76 -5.21 4.82
N GLN A 369 1.00 -5.80 3.86
CA GLN A 369 -0.46 -5.83 3.89
C GLN A 369 -1.02 -7.24 3.96
#